data_1f0dd681c53db3f9682bae9c992fd057
#
_entry.id   1f0dd681c53db3f9682bae9c992fd057
#
_cell.length_a   1.000
_cell.length_b   1.000
_cell.length_c   1.000
_cell.angle_alpha   90.00
_cell.angle_beta   90.00
_cell.angle_gamma   90.00
#
_symmetry.space_group_name_H-M   'P 1'
#
loop_
_entity.id
_entity.type
_entity.pdbx_description
1 polymer ?
#
loop_
_entity_poly.entity_id
_entity_poly.type
_entity_poly.pdbx_seq_one_letter_code
_entity_poly.pdbx_strand_id
1 'polypeptide(L)'
;MLKKYCGKIILTLRILTVITMSVCVLPAQPKESPPGLTLEQAVDAALRTYPAARVSQEEINSAAAGIRLARTAYLPRIDMLAQANRATRNNVFGLLLPQSVIPSLSGPVLGTNNFGTAWGSAIGTLITWEPFDFGLRRAGVASAKAEQARSEAALAKTQYDDAVAAADSYLTLIAAQETFVSAKAGVDRAQTILETIKTLVDAQLRPGADGSRAEAELAAVRTQMIQAQQAVEIARANLSRYVGVDPSQLTLSASRLLQMPADSEPVWPLDLSVNPVAREQDSAVEQSKAQLRLLDKSYFPRFLVQGSLYARGTGAELKGDIEGGLNGLAPTTQNYALGITVTFPVMDFASIRARREGQSARVRAESARYEQIATDLKAQWHSAVATLQGAKDIAANMPVLVKAARAALDQATARYQSGLGNIDAVAEAQRLLTQAEIDDALARLSIWRAMLGVARSAGDLRPFLTEASN
;
A
#
# COMPACT_ATOMS: atom_id res chain seq x y z
N MET A 1 -61.81 -11.09 7.19
CA MET A 1 -62.47 -11.89 6.11
C MET A 1 -61.39 -12.70 5.44
N LEU A 2 -61.24 -13.95 5.82
CA LEU A 2 -61.84 -15.15 5.22
C LEU A 2 -61.32 -15.33 3.77
N LYS A 3 -60.59 -16.35 3.56
CA LYS A 3 -60.72 -17.80 3.38
C LYS A 3 -60.18 -18.22 2.04
N LYS A 4 -59.29 -19.24 2.10
CA LYS A 4 -59.50 -20.61 1.59
C LYS A 4 -59.12 -20.82 0.11
N TYR A 5 -58.26 -21.78 -0.16
CA TYR A 5 -58.41 -23.24 -0.33
C TYR A 5 -57.02 -23.83 -0.56
N CYS A 6 -56.44 -24.75 0.12
CA CYS A 6 -56.70 -26.18 0.43
C CYS A 6 -56.92 -27.07 -0.80
N GLY A 7 -55.92 -27.96 -0.99
CA GLY A 7 -56.21 -29.38 -1.24
C GLY A 7 -55.80 -29.98 -2.56
N LYS A 8 -54.91 -30.96 -2.57
CA LYS A 8 -55.04 -32.43 -2.76
C LYS A 8 -53.67 -32.97 -3.23
N ILE A 9 -52.94 -33.73 -2.52
CA ILE A 9 -52.90 -35.20 -2.23
C ILE A 9 -53.39 -36.07 -3.41
N ILE A 10 -52.49 -36.87 -3.96
CA ILE A 10 -52.58 -38.22 -4.51
C ILE A 10 -51.15 -38.64 -4.79
N LEU A 11 -50.48 -39.48 -4.02
CA LEU A 11 -50.52 -40.93 -3.76
C LEU A 11 -49.98 -41.76 -4.94
N THR A 12 -48.84 -42.41 -4.66
CA THR A 12 -48.32 -43.71 -5.12
C THR A 12 -47.88 -43.87 -6.58
N LEU A 13 -46.55 -44.23 -6.72
CA LEU A 13 -46.19 -45.55 -7.23
C LEU A 13 -44.71 -45.87 -6.88
N ARG A 14 -44.53 -46.93 -6.10
CA ARG A 14 -43.22 -47.61 -5.91
C ARG A 14 -42.82 -48.27 -7.20
N ILE A 15 -41.65 -47.92 -7.74
CA ILE A 15 -40.92 -48.76 -8.64
C ILE A 15 -39.51 -48.97 -8.02
N LEU A 16 -39.32 -50.14 -7.54
CA LEU A 16 -38.09 -50.71 -7.01
C LEU A 16 -37.19 -51.03 -8.23
N THR A 17 -36.22 -50.17 -8.50
CA THR A 17 -35.16 -50.48 -9.48
C THR A 17 -33.88 -50.70 -8.70
N VAL A 18 -33.46 -51.93 -8.60
CA VAL A 18 -32.17 -52.38 -8.11
C VAL A 18 -31.12 -51.89 -9.12
N ILE A 19 -30.42 -50.80 -8.80
CA ILE A 19 -29.22 -50.41 -9.53
C ILE A 19 -28.04 -51.06 -8.84
N THR A 20 -27.49 -52.07 -9.45
CA THR A 20 -26.20 -52.67 -9.18
C THR A 20 -25.14 -51.57 -9.31
N MET A 21 -24.60 -51.11 -8.19
CA MET A 21 -23.50 -50.17 -8.11
C MET A 21 -22.19 -50.87 -8.51
N SER A 22 -21.87 -50.82 -9.80
CA SER A 22 -20.55 -51.20 -10.30
C SER A 22 -19.56 -50.17 -9.78
N VAL A 23 -18.81 -50.51 -8.73
CA VAL A 23 -17.68 -49.71 -8.24
C VAL A 23 -16.58 -49.77 -9.31
N CYS A 24 -16.57 -48.80 -10.22
CA CYS A 24 -15.39 -48.51 -11.01
C CYS A 24 -14.33 -47.95 -10.07
N VAL A 25 -13.38 -48.81 -9.68
CA VAL A 25 -12.12 -48.37 -9.08
C VAL A 25 -11.35 -47.64 -10.19
N LEU A 26 -11.54 -46.34 -10.31
CA LEU A 26 -10.62 -45.49 -11.08
C LEU A 26 -9.25 -45.62 -10.43
N PRO A 27 -8.17 -45.93 -11.18
CA PRO A 27 -6.83 -45.85 -10.67
C PRO A 27 -6.62 -44.40 -10.16
N ALA A 28 -6.22 -44.25 -8.91
CA ALA A 28 -5.81 -42.96 -8.35
C ALA A 28 -4.70 -42.43 -9.29
N GLN A 29 -5.02 -41.39 -10.06
CA GLN A 29 -3.99 -40.65 -10.77
C GLN A 29 -3.01 -40.15 -9.68
N PRO A 30 -1.70 -40.32 -9.88
CA PRO A 30 -0.72 -39.72 -9.01
C PRO A 30 -1.07 -38.21 -8.95
N LYS A 31 -1.29 -37.72 -7.74
CA LYS A 31 -1.53 -36.33 -7.49
C LYS A 31 -0.27 -35.62 -7.95
N GLU A 32 -0.28 -35.11 -9.18
CA GLU A 32 0.78 -34.19 -9.62
C GLU A 32 0.92 -33.13 -8.55
N SER A 33 2.10 -33.06 -7.97
CA SER A 33 2.42 -31.98 -7.04
C SER A 33 2.08 -30.67 -7.76
N PRO A 34 1.37 -29.73 -7.15
CA PRO A 34 1.04 -28.47 -7.81
C PRO A 34 2.34 -27.89 -8.36
N PRO A 35 2.35 -27.43 -9.63
CA PRO A 35 3.54 -26.84 -10.21
C PRO A 35 4.04 -25.75 -9.27
N GLY A 36 5.34 -25.82 -8.92
CA GLY A 36 5.92 -24.87 -7.97
C GLY A 36 5.69 -23.43 -8.44
N LEU A 37 5.47 -22.52 -7.53
CA LEU A 37 5.25 -21.11 -7.79
C LEU A 37 6.46 -20.51 -8.53
N THR A 38 6.25 -19.87 -9.68
CA THR A 38 7.29 -19.12 -10.39
C THR A 38 7.44 -17.71 -9.84
N LEU A 39 8.54 -17.02 -10.16
CA LEU A 39 8.76 -15.62 -9.78
C LEU A 39 7.65 -14.71 -10.30
N GLU A 40 7.28 -14.85 -11.56
CA GLU A 40 6.22 -14.07 -12.18
C GLU A 40 4.86 -14.29 -11.47
N GLN A 41 4.52 -15.55 -11.21
CA GLN A 41 3.31 -15.89 -10.46
C GLN A 41 3.31 -15.34 -9.04
N ALA A 42 4.46 -15.28 -8.37
CA ALA A 42 4.59 -14.70 -7.04
C ALA A 42 4.35 -13.19 -7.06
N VAL A 43 4.88 -12.47 -8.04
CA VAL A 43 4.65 -11.05 -8.25
C VAL A 43 3.18 -10.78 -8.60
N ASP A 44 2.60 -11.54 -9.51
CA ASP A 44 1.18 -11.41 -9.88
C ASP A 44 0.24 -11.69 -8.71
N ALA A 45 0.55 -12.70 -7.90
CA ALA A 45 -0.21 -12.99 -6.70
C ALA A 45 -0.13 -11.83 -5.70
N ALA A 46 1.06 -11.26 -5.48
CA ALA A 46 1.24 -10.11 -4.59
C ALA A 46 0.39 -8.91 -5.04
N LEU A 47 0.40 -8.58 -6.32
CA LEU A 47 -0.39 -7.49 -6.88
C LEU A 47 -1.91 -7.67 -6.71
N ARG A 48 -2.39 -8.93 -6.65
CA ARG A 48 -3.81 -9.26 -6.49
C ARG A 48 -4.25 -9.39 -5.04
N THR A 49 -3.39 -9.92 -4.17
CA THR A 49 -3.79 -10.34 -2.81
C THR A 49 -3.31 -9.41 -1.72
N TYR A 50 -2.19 -8.72 -1.92
CA TYR A 50 -1.60 -7.91 -0.86
C TYR A 50 -2.44 -6.67 -0.54
N PRO A 51 -2.77 -6.43 0.75
CA PRO A 51 -3.76 -5.42 1.12
C PRO A 51 -3.36 -3.97 0.82
N ALA A 52 -2.08 -3.64 0.67
CA ALA A 52 -1.62 -2.27 0.45
C ALA A 52 -2.22 -1.64 -0.81
N ALA A 53 -2.31 -2.40 -1.92
CA ALA A 53 -2.96 -1.94 -3.15
C ALA A 53 -4.45 -1.61 -2.93
N ARG A 54 -5.17 -2.38 -2.08
CA ARG A 54 -6.57 -2.08 -1.74
C ARG A 54 -6.71 -0.81 -0.91
N VAL A 55 -5.78 -0.56 0.03
CA VAL A 55 -5.75 0.71 0.78
C VAL A 55 -5.63 1.89 -0.18
N SER A 56 -4.64 1.87 -1.07
CA SER A 56 -4.44 2.94 -2.04
C SER A 56 -5.62 3.09 -3.02
N GLN A 57 -6.30 1.99 -3.37
CA GLN A 57 -7.54 2.04 -4.19
C GLN A 57 -8.68 2.76 -3.45
N GLU A 58 -8.85 2.54 -2.15
CA GLU A 58 -9.85 3.25 -1.36
C GLU A 58 -9.50 4.74 -1.17
N GLU A 59 -8.23 5.09 -1.14
CA GLU A 59 -7.78 6.50 -1.18
C GLU A 59 -8.17 7.18 -2.49
N ILE A 60 -8.08 6.49 -3.64
CA ILE A 60 -8.59 7.00 -4.93
C ILE A 60 -10.11 7.18 -4.87
N ASN A 61 -10.85 6.23 -4.30
CA ASN A 61 -12.30 6.32 -4.14
C ASN A 61 -12.69 7.51 -3.26
N SER A 62 -11.93 7.77 -2.20
CA SER A 62 -12.07 8.93 -1.32
C SER A 62 -11.82 10.24 -2.08
N ALA A 63 -10.73 10.34 -2.85
CA ALA A 63 -10.41 11.50 -3.66
C ALA A 63 -11.47 11.73 -4.76
N ALA A 64 -12.00 10.68 -5.38
CA ALA A 64 -13.11 10.77 -6.33
C ALA A 64 -14.40 11.29 -5.68
N ALA A 65 -14.66 10.94 -4.41
CA ALA A 65 -15.74 11.55 -3.63
C ALA A 65 -15.47 13.05 -3.36
N GLY A 66 -14.22 13.43 -3.14
CA GLY A 66 -13.78 14.83 -3.05
C GLY A 66 -14.12 15.65 -4.30
N ILE A 67 -13.95 15.07 -5.50
CA ILE A 67 -14.36 15.72 -6.75
C ILE A 67 -15.89 15.90 -6.79
N ARG A 68 -16.66 14.89 -6.39
CA ARG A 68 -18.13 15.01 -6.32
C ARG A 68 -18.52 16.12 -5.34
N LEU A 69 -17.88 16.15 -4.17
CA LEU A 69 -18.09 17.23 -3.18
C LEU A 69 -17.75 18.61 -3.77
N ALA A 70 -16.59 18.76 -4.42
CA ALA A 70 -16.22 20.03 -5.04
C ALA A 70 -17.23 20.49 -6.11
N ARG A 71 -17.88 19.55 -6.82
CA ARG A 71 -18.94 19.85 -7.80
C ARG A 71 -20.25 20.30 -7.14
N THR A 72 -20.55 19.89 -5.91
CA THR A 72 -21.76 20.37 -5.22
C THR A 72 -21.75 21.88 -4.98
N ALA A 73 -20.58 22.52 -5.00
CA ALA A 73 -20.47 23.97 -4.91
C ALA A 73 -21.16 24.72 -6.08
N TYR A 74 -21.49 24.05 -7.19
CA TYR A 74 -22.27 24.63 -8.28
C TYR A 74 -23.78 24.60 -8.03
N LEU A 75 -24.25 23.78 -7.09
CA LEU A 75 -25.65 23.64 -6.77
C LEU A 75 -26.10 24.72 -5.79
N PRO A 76 -27.38 25.15 -5.86
CA PRO A 76 -27.96 25.97 -4.82
C PRO A 76 -27.99 25.19 -3.49
N ARG A 77 -27.69 25.88 -2.40
CA ARG A 77 -27.88 25.36 -1.06
C ARG A 77 -29.29 25.72 -0.59
N ILE A 78 -30.01 24.72 -0.13
CA ILE A 78 -31.37 24.87 0.38
C ILE A 78 -31.36 24.43 1.85
N ASP A 79 -31.66 25.35 2.75
CA ASP A 79 -31.76 25.08 4.17
C ASP A 79 -33.23 25.27 4.59
N MET A 80 -33.78 24.34 5.36
CA MET A 80 -35.04 24.48 6.05
C MET A 80 -34.78 24.88 7.49
N LEU A 81 -35.51 25.87 7.94
CA LEU A 81 -35.35 26.47 9.27
C LEU A 81 -36.69 26.39 10.01
N ALA A 82 -36.64 25.95 11.25
CA ALA A 82 -37.77 26.06 12.19
C ALA A 82 -37.22 26.66 13.50
N GLN A 83 -37.85 27.69 13.98
CA GLN A 83 -37.44 28.40 15.18
C GLN A 83 -38.64 28.69 16.08
N ALA A 84 -38.47 28.48 17.38
CA ALA A 84 -39.38 28.96 18.41
C ALA A 84 -38.50 29.64 19.48
N ASN A 85 -38.81 30.86 19.82
CA ASN A 85 -38.11 31.61 20.83
C ASN A 85 -39.06 32.32 21.78
N ARG A 86 -38.64 32.48 23.01
CA ARG A 86 -39.33 33.34 23.97
C ARG A 86 -38.36 34.41 24.40
N ALA A 87 -38.67 35.67 24.11
CA ALA A 87 -37.80 36.79 24.34
C ALA A 87 -38.59 38.04 24.73
N THR A 88 -37.89 39.03 25.25
CA THR A 88 -38.49 40.36 25.44
C THR A 88 -38.96 40.89 24.10
N ARG A 89 -39.98 41.73 24.12
CA ARG A 89 -40.64 42.27 22.94
C ARG A 89 -39.67 42.76 21.84
N ASN A 90 -38.63 43.51 22.24
CA ASN A 90 -37.65 44.06 21.29
C ASN A 90 -36.88 43.00 20.51
N ASN A 91 -36.75 41.79 21.04
CA ASN A 91 -36.01 40.69 20.41
C ASN A 91 -36.87 39.75 19.58
N VAL A 92 -38.19 39.81 19.70
CA VAL A 92 -39.13 38.94 18.95
C VAL A 92 -39.27 39.38 17.48
N PHE A 93 -38.95 40.62 17.16
CA PHE A 93 -39.03 41.17 15.81
C PHE A 93 -37.80 40.88 14.92
N GLY A 94 -36.86 40.06 15.37
CA GLY A 94 -35.69 39.70 14.61
C GLY A 94 -35.98 38.96 13.30
N LEU A 95 -35.18 39.21 12.28
CA LEU A 95 -35.25 38.52 10.99
C LEU A 95 -34.58 37.17 11.09
N LEU A 96 -35.18 36.11 10.56
CA LEU A 96 -34.69 34.74 10.54
C LEU A 96 -33.56 34.48 9.55
N LEU A 97 -33.28 35.42 8.67
CA LEU A 97 -32.21 35.19 7.68
C LEU A 97 -30.85 35.22 8.38
N PRO A 98 -30.04 34.14 8.30
CA PRO A 98 -28.65 34.16 8.75
C PRO A 98 -27.89 35.15 7.86
N GLN A 99 -27.70 36.36 8.39
CA GLN A 99 -26.94 37.41 7.70
C GLN A 99 -25.50 37.36 8.19
N SER A 100 -24.61 36.88 7.39
CA SER A 100 -23.17 36.89 7.67
C SER A 100 -22.53 38.27 7.48
N VAL A 101 -23.21 39.20 6.80
CA VAL A 101 -22.62 40.47 6.36
C VAL A 101 -23.32 41.68 7.00
N ILE A 102 -24.63 41.64 7.22
CA ILE A 102 -25.40 42.69 7.85
C ILE A 102 -26.14 42.10 9.05
N PRO A 103 -25.85 42.50 10.30
CA PRO A 103 -26.63 42.02 11.44
C PRO A 103 -28.10 42.35 11.25
N SER A 104 -28.99 41.44 11.61
CA SER A 104 -30.42 41.70 11.59
C SER A 104 -30.73 42.84 12.56
N LEU A 105 -31.17 43.95 12.00
CA LEU A 105 -31.73 45.03 12.81
C LEU A 105 -33.11 44.57 13.26
N SER A 106 -33.28 44.37 14.56
CA SER A 106 -34.62 44.28 15.14
C SER A 106 -35.32 45.64 14.98
N GLY A 107 -36.62 45.61 14.85
CA GLY A 107 -37.44 46.85 14.69
C GLY A 107 -37.17 47.92 15.78
N PRO A 108 -37.90 49.02 15.78
CA PRO A 108 -37.60 50.15 16.65
C PRO A 108 -37.57 49.75 18.13
N VAL A 109 -36.53 50.21 18.82
CA VAL A 109 -36.43 50.01 20.27
C VAL A 109 -37.57 50.74 20.94
N LEU A 110 -38.47 50.00 21.57
CA LEU A 110 -39.55 50.58 22.36
C LEU A 110 -39.00 50.90 23.77
N GLY A 111 -39.24 52.11 24.24
CA GLY A 111 -38.72 52.60 25.50
C GLY A 111 -39.35 52.00 26.78
N THR A 112 -39.76 50.73 26.72
CA THR A 112 -40.34 50.01 27.85
C THR A 112 -39.34 49.09 28.47
N ASN A 113 -38.99 49.29 29.74
CA ASN A 113 -38.05 48.43 30.50
C ASN A 113 -38.76 47.30 31.27
N ASN A 114 -39.93 46.83 30.80
CA ASN A 114 -40.54 45.66 31.40
C ASN A 114 -39.94 44.38 30.82
N PHE A 115 -39.58 43.47 31.67
CA PHE A 115 -39.08 42.15 31.30
C PHE A 115 -40.19 41.22 30.74
N GLY A 116 -41.29 41.77 30.26
CA GLY A 116 -42.37 41.06 29.62
C GLY A 116 -41.88 40.28 28.40
N THR A 117 -42.16 39.00 28.33
CA THR A 117 -41.72 38.11 27.28
C THR A 117 -42.85 37.59 26.43
N ALA A 118 -42.65 37.53 25.13
CA ALA A 118 -43.56 36.93 24.14
C ALA A 118 -42.94 35.75 23.47
N TRP A 119 -43.77 34.85 22.96
CA TRP A 119 -43.32 33.80 22.04
C TRP A 119 -43.20 34.37 20.62
N GLY A 120 -42.17 33.91 19.93
CA GLY A 120 -42.00 34.10 18.51
C GLY A 120 -41.66 32.77 17.84
N SER A 121 -42.19 32.57 16.65
CA SER A 121 -41.91 31.40 15.84
C SER A 121 -41.58 31.77 14.42
N ALA A 122 -40.92 30.88 13.75
CA ALA A 122 -40.75 30.97 12.32
C ALA A 122 -40.43 29.59 11.72
N ILE A 123 -40.95 29.35 10.53
CA ILE A 123 -40.62 28.21 9.72
C ILE A 123 -40.43 28.69 8.28
N GLY A 124 -39.38 28.17 7.60
CA GLY A 124 -39.15 28.60 6.23
C GLY A 124 -38.00 27.90 5.56
N THR A 125 -37.79 28.30 4.32
CA THR A 125 -36.73 27.80 3.45
C THR A 125 -35.82 28.94 3.04
N LEU A 126 -34.52 28.76 3.17
CA LEU A 126 -33.50 29.67 2.67
C LEU A 126 -32.78 29.02 1.51
N ILE A 127 -32.71 29.69 0.38
CA ILE A 127 -32.00 29.29 -0.81
C ILE A 127 -30.80 30.22 -0.96
N THR A 128 -29.58 29.67 -1.05
CA THR A 128 -28.37 30.46 -1.34
C THR A 128 -27.67 29.84 -2.53
N TRP A 129 -27.38 30.63 -3.53
CA TRP A 129 -26.71 30.19 -4.74
C TRP A 129 -25.67 31.21 -5.21
N GLU A 130 -24.53 30.71 -5.66
CA GLU A 130 -23.46 31.52 -6.23
C GLU A 130 -23.39 31.24 -7.74
N PRO A 131 -24.12 31.97 -8.60
CA PRO A 131 -24.18 31.69 -10.04
C PRO A 131 -22.85 31.98 -10.75
N PHE A 132 -22.07 32.93 -10.27
CA PHE A 132 -20.81 33.37 -10.89
C PHE A 132 -19.72 33.66 -9.86
N ASP A 133 -18.48 33.16 -10.09
CA ASP A 133 -17.35 33.21 -9.15
C ASP A 133 -15.98 33.39 -9.80
N PHE A 134 -15.89 33.91 -11.03
CA PHE A 134 -14.64 34.09 -11.78
C PHE A 134 -13.77 32.84 -11.87
N GLY A 135 -14.37 31.64 -11.75
CA GLY A 135 -13.70 30.36 -11.88
C GLY A 135 -13.15 29.76 -10.59
N LEU A 136 -13.54 30.28 -9.41
CA LEU A 136 -13.13 29.75 -8.11
C LEU A 136 -13.57 28.27 -7.97
N ARG A 137 -14.82 27.94 -8.26
CA ARG A 137 -15.35 26.54 -8.22
C ARG A 137 -14.66 25.65 -9.25
N ARG A 138 -14.39 26.18 -10.44
CA ARG A 138 -13.64 25.45 -11.47
C ARG A 138 -12.24 25.11 -10.97
N ALA A 139 -11.55 26.07 -10.31
CA ALA A 139 -10.25 25.83 -9.70
C ALA A 139 -10.33 24.84 -8.53
N GLY A 140 -11.42 24.89 -7.73
CA GLY A 140 -11.68 23.91 -6.66
C GLY A 140 -11.84 22.49 -7.19
N VAL A 141 -12.63 22.30 -8.25
CA VAL A 141 -12.76 21.00 -8.93
C VAL A 141 -11.43 20.55 -9.54
N ALA A 142 -10.65 21.47 -10.11
CA ALA A 142 -9.32 21.15 -10.66
C ALA A 142 -8.34 20.73 -9.56
N SER A 143 -8.38 21.35 -8.38
CA SER A 143 -7.59 20.95 -7.22
C SER A 143 -7.97 19.55 -6.72
N ALA A 144 -9.27 19.24 -6.62
CA ALA A 144 -9.74 17.90 -6.25
C ALA A 144 -9.36 16.82 -7.29
N LYS A 145 -9.34 17.17 -8.58
CA LYS A 145 -8.84 16.26 -9.63
C LYS A 145 -7.33 16.01 -9.52
N ALA A 146 -6.55 17.03 -9.18
CA ALA A 146 -5.12 16.87 -8.96
C ALA A 146 -4.82 15.99 -7.73
N GLU A 147 -5.65 16.06 -6.69
CA GLU A 147 -5.63 15.14 -5.55
C GLU A 147 -5.86 13.69 -5.98
N GLN A 148 -6.91 13.45 -6.79
CA GLN A 148 -7.17 12.10 -7.32
C GLN A 148 -6.00 11.60 -8.16
N ALA A 149 -5.45 12.42 -9.06
CA ALA A 149 -4.31 12.04 -9.90
C ALA A 149 -3.07 11.67 -9.05
N ARG A 150 -2.85 12.37 -7.93
CA ARG A 150 -1.80 12.00 -6.98
C ARG A 150 -2.07 10.66 -6.31
N SER A 151 -3.31 10.39 -5.89
CA SER A 151 -3.68 9.09 -5.30
C SER A 151 -3.52 7.94 -6.32
N GLU A 152 -3.81 8.19 -7.61
CA GLU A 152 -3.58 7.22 -8.70
C GLU A 152 -2.09 6.93 -8.90
N ALA A 153 -1.24 7.96 -8.85
CA ALA A 153 0.20 7.80 -8.92
C ALA A 153 0.77 7.08 -7.68
N ALA A 154 0.22 7.34 -6.50
CA ALA A 154 0.56 6.64 -5.26
C ALA A 154 0.18 5.15 -5.32
N LEU A 155 -0.98 4.78 -5.89
CA LEU A 155 -1.33 3.38 -6.14
C LEU A 155 -0.33 2.70 -7.05
N ALA A 156 0.04 3.35 -8.17
CA ALA A 156 1.02 2.79 -9.11
C ALA A 156 2.38 2.55 -8.43
N LYS A 157 2.81 3.48 -7.57
CA LYS A 157 4.02 3.31 -6.75
C LYS A 157 3.89 2.16 -5.76
N THR A 158 2.77 2.07 -5.03
CA THR A 158 2.51 0.98 -4.07
C THR A 158 2.55 -0.38 -4.76
N GLN A 159 1.86 -0.52 -5.89
CA GLN A 159 1.89 -1.77 -6.68
C GLN A 159 3.30 -2.12 -7.13
N TYR A 160 4.07 -1.13 -7.54
CA TYR A 160 5.45 -1.32 -7.93
C TYR A 160 6.32 -1.76 -6.75
N ASP A 161 6.21 -1.11 -5.59
CA ASP A 161 6.95 -1.47 -4.38
C ASP A 161 6.59 -2.89 -3.90
N ASP A 162 5.31 -3.26 -3.96
CA ASP A 162 4.83 -4.61 -3.61
C ASP A 162 5.39 -5.68 -4.57
N ALA A 163 5.43 -5.39 -5.87
CA ALA A 163 6.01 -6.28 -6.87
C ALA A 163 7.51 -6.50 -6.64
N VAL A 164 8.27 -5.42 -6.37
CA VAL A 164 9.69 -5.50 -6.01
C VAL A 164 9.91 -6.31 -4.75
N ALA A 165 9.11 -6.07 -3.71
CA ALA A 165 9.24 -6.75 -2.42
C ALA A 165 8.89 -8.25 -2.53
N ALA A 166 7.90 -8.61 -3.34
CA ALA A 166 7.56 -10.00 -3.61
C ALA A 166 8.71 -10.70 -4.37
N ALA A 167 9.27 -10.05 -5.39
CA ALA A 167 10.40 -10.59 -6.15
C ALA A 167 11.64 -10.78 -5.27
N ASP A 168 11.99 -9.81 -4.43
CA ASP A 168 13.13 -9.93 -3.50
C ASP A 168 12.89 -11.03 -2.45
N SER A 169 11.67 -11.14 -1.92
CA SER A 169 11.30 -12.22 -0.99
C SER A 169 11.40 -13.60 -1.63
N TYR A 170 11.02 -13.71 -2.91
CA TYR A 170 11.15 -14.95 -3.68
C TYR A 170 12.64 -15.34 -3.85
N LEU A 171 13.49 -14.41 -4.29
CA LEU A 171 14.93 -14.64 -4.41
C LEU A 171 15.59 -14.96 -3.06
N THR A 172 15.11 -14.34 -1.99
CA THR A 172 15.59 -14.60 -0.63
C THR A 172 15.26 -16.03 -0.19
N LEU A 173 14.07 -16.54 -0.52
CA LEU A 173 13.69 -17.92 -0.21
C LEU A 173 14.56 -18.93 -0.98
N ILE A 174 14.82 -18.68 -2.28
CA ILE A 174 15.74 -19.55 -3.06
C ILE A 174 17.14 -19.54 -2.43
N ALA A 175 17.67 -18.36 -2.09
CA ALA A 175 18.99 -18.26 -1.44
C ALA A 175 19.08 -19.05 -0.14
N ALA A 176 18.02 -18.98 0.69
CA ALA A 176 17.95 -19.75 1.93
C ALA A 176 17.89 -21.27 1.66
N GLN A 177 17.13 -21.69 0.63
CA GLN A 177 17.02 -23.11 0.24
C GLN A 177 18.39 -23.66 -0.26
N GLU A 178 19.08 -22.91 -1.12
CA GLU A 178 20.42 -23.31 -1.60
C GLU A 178 21.46 -23.36 -0.47
N THR A 179 21.41 -22.43 0.46
CA THR A 179 22.25 -22.45 1.67
C THR A 179 21.96 -23.69 2.51
N PHE A 180 20.69 -24.05 2.70
CA PHE A 180 20.32 -25.26 3.43
C PHE A 180 20.81 -26.54 2.70
N VAL A 181 20.68 -26.61 1.38
CA VAL A 181 21.16 -27.77 0.58
C VAL A 181 22.66 -27.94 0.74
N SER A 182 23.43 -26.85 0.64
CA SER A 182 24.89 -26.88 0.79
C SER A 182 25.30 -27.23 2.24
N ALA A 183 24.61 -26.68 3.25
CA ALA A 183 24.85 -27.02 4.65
C ALA A 183 24.55 -28.49 4.96
N LYS A 184 23.48 -29.04 4.38
CA LYS A 184 23.13 -30.48 4.51
C LYS A 184 24.23 -31.37 3.88
N ALA A 185 24.71 -31.03 2.70
CA ALA A 185 25.82 -31.73 2.08
C ALA A 185 27.08 -31.66 2.94
N GLY A 186 27.32 -30.55 3.66
CA GLY A 186 28.39 -30.42 4.65
C GLY A 186 28.22 -31.40 5.84
N VAL A 187 27.01 -31.56 6.35
CA VAL A 187 26.69 -32.54 7.41
C VAL A 187 26.94 -33.98 6.93
N ASP A 188 26.49 -34.33 5.72
CA ASP A 188 26.67 -35.67 5.17
C ASP A 188 28.16 -36.02 5.02
N ARG A 189 28.97 -35.06 4.55
CA ARG A 189 30.45 -35.22 4.47
C ARG A 189 31.07 -35.36 5.85
N ALA A 190 30.69 -34.53 6.82
CA ALA A 190 31.23 -34.60 8.20
C ALA A 190 30.88 -35.92 8.88
N GLN A 191 29.70 -36.46 8.64
CA GLN A 191 29.27 -37.77 9.12
C GLN A 191 30.15 -38.88 8.57
N THR A 192 30.41 -38.90 7.27
CA THR A 192 31.30 -39.89 6.61
C THR A 192 32.73 -39.80 7.13
N ILE A 193 33.24 -38.59 7.34
CA ILE A 193 34.60 -38.39 7.93
C ILE A 193 34.64 -38.91 9.38
N LEU A 194 33.64 -38.63 10.19
CA LEU A 194 33.56 -39.12 11.57
C LEU A 194 33.54 -40.66 11.61
N GLU A 195 32.79 -41.34 10.75
CA GLU A 195 32.76 -42.80 10.68
C GLU A 195 34.11 -43.39 10.30
N THR A 196 34.84 -42.77 9.36
CA THR A 196 36.19 -43.16 8.99
C THR A 196 37.17 -42.99 10.16
N ILE A 197 37.07 -41.85 10.88
CA ILE A 197 37.95 -41.55 12.01
C ILE A 197 37.68 -42.53 13.17
N LYS A 198 36.40 -42.82 13.49
CA LYS A 198 36.06 -43.80 14.52
C LYS A 198 36.64 -45.18 14.23
N THR A 199 36.54 -45.64 12.98
CA THR A 199 37.14 -46.90 12.59
C THR A 199 38.66 -46.94 12.80
N LEU A 200 39.35 -45.84 12.52
CA LEU A 200 40.80 -45.73 12.72
C LEU A 200 41.18 -45.64 14.22
N VAL A 201 40.37 -44.97 15.05
CA VAL A 201 40.56 -44.91 16.51
C VAL A 201 40.31 -46.26 17.16
N ASP A 202 39.24 -46.96 16.77
CA ASP A 202 38.88 -48.28 17.30
C ASP A 202 39.97 -49.32 16.92
N ALA A 203 40.56 -49.18 15.77
CA ALA A 203 41.72 -49.97 15.35
C ALA A 203 43.05 -49.53 16.00
N GLN A 204 43.05 -48.56 16.91
CA GLN A 204 44.25 -47.99 17.58
C GLN A 204 45.27 -47.36 16.60
N LEU A 205 44.82 -47.03 15.40
CA LEU A 205 45.70 -46.36 14.39
C LEU A 205 45.72 -44.85 14.54
N ARG A 206 44.80 -44.29 15.34
CA ARG A 206 44.66 -42.84 15.63
C ARG A 206 44.34 -42.58 17.09
N PRO A 207 44.72 -41.40 17.66
CA PRO A 207 44.39 -41.00 19.01
C PRO A 207 42.87 -40.84 19.19
N GLY A 208 42.32 -41.20 20.37
CA GLY A 208 40.91 -40.97 20.69
C GLY A 208 40.49 -39.50 20.64
N ALA A 209 41.40 -38.57 20.84
CA ALA A 209 41.19 -37.14 20.70
C ALA A 209 40.69 -36.74 19.28
N ASP A 210 41.15 -37.45 18.22
CA ASP A 210 40.71 -37.22 16.84
C ASP A 210 39.20 -37.53 16.68
N GLY A 211 38.73 -38.61 17.35
CA GLY A 211 37.31 -38.96 17.38
C GLY A 211 36.44 -37.88 18.01
N SER A 212 36.88 -37.38 19.20
CA SER A 212 36.14 -36.32 19.90
C SER A 212 36.14 -35.01 19.09
N ARG A 213 37.23 -34.71 18.39
CA ARG A 213 37.34 -33.54 17.50
C ARG A 213 36.37 -33.64 16.32
N ALA A 214 36.29 -34.81 15.68
CA ALA A 214 35.37 -35.05 14.56
C ALA A 214 33.89 -35.00 15.00
N GLU A 215 33.56 -35.48 16.23
CA GLU A 215 32.22 -35.32 16.82
C GLU A 215 31.84 -33.85 17.07
N ALA A 216 32.79 -33.06 17.58
CA ALA A 216 32.58 -31.64 17.78
C ALA A 216 32.36 -30.89 16.45
N GLU A 217 33.11 -31.24 15.41
CA GLU A 217 32.96 -30.67 14.07
C GLU A 217 31.60 -31.04 13.45
N LEU A 218 31.15 -32.33 13.56
CA LEU A 218 29.83 -32.73 13.13
C LEU A 218 28.71 -31.97 13.86
N ALA A 219 28.85 -31.75 15.17
CA ALA A 219 27.90 -30.97 15.93
C ALA A 219 27.85 -29.50 15.46
N ALA A 220 28.98 -28.90 15.11
CA ALA A 220 29.08 -27.55 14.61
C ALA A 220 28.37 -27.40 13.25
N VAL A 221 28.65 -28.28 12.27
CA VAL A 221 28.02 -28.22 10.95
C VAL A 221 26.51 -28.57 11.02
N ARG A 222 26.08 -29.42 11.95
CA ARG A 222 24.64 -29.65 12.22
C ARG A 222 23.94 -28.39 12.74
N THR A 223 24.61 -27.63 13.61
CA THR A 223 24.09 -26.36 14.09
C THR A 223 23.93 -25.38 12.93
N GLN A 224 24.90 -25.30 12.02
CA GLN A 224 24.81 -24.48 10.82
C GLN A 224 23.65 -24.89 9.90
N MET A 225 23.42 -26.18 9.70
CA MET A 225 22.30 -26.70 8.94
C MET A 225 20.95 -26.31 9.58
N ILE A 226 20.83 -26.41 10.92
CA ILE A 226 19.60 -25.99 11.64
C ILE A 226 19.34 -24.52 11.46
N GLN A 227 20.37 -23.67 11.53
CA GLN A 227 20.26 -22.23 11.28
C GLN A 227 19.83 -21.93 9.84
N ALA A 228 20.36 -22.65 8.85
CA ALA A 228 19.96 -22.54 7.45
C ALA A 228 18.49 -22.97 7.26
N GLN A 229 18.03 -24.04 7.91
CA GLN A 229 16.64 -24.45 7.89
C GLN A 229 15.71 -23.41 8.51
N GLN A 230 16.11 -22.81 9.64
CA GLN A 230 15.36 -21.70 10.24
C GLN A 230 15.24 -20.52 9.28
N ALA A 231 16.32 -20.18 8.54
CA ALA A 231 16.30 -19.11 7.55
C ALA A 231 15.31 -19.41 6.40
N VAL A 232 15.20 -20.68 5.96
CA VAL A 232 14.21 -21.10 4.98
C VAL A 232 12.78 -20.84 5.48
N GLU A 233 12.48 -21.24 6.71
CA GLU A 233 11.11 -21.06 7.27
C GLU A 233 10.76 -19.56 7.43
N ILE A 234 11.73 -18.75 7.87
CA ILE A 234 11.54 -17.29 7.94
C ILE A 234 11.31 -16.69 6.54
N ALA A 235 12.12 -17.06 5.56
CA ALA A 235 11.98 -16.56 4.19
C ALA A 235 10.66 -17.02 3.56
N ARG A 236 10.23 -18.26 3.82
CA ARG A 236 8.94 -18.80 3.40
C ARG A 236 7.78 -18.01 3.98
N ALA A 237 7.80 -17.71 5.27
CA ALA A 237 6.80 -16.88 5.93
C ALA A 237 6.74 -15.45 5.36
N ASN A 238 7.91 -14.87 5.03
CA ASN A 238 7.98 -13.55 4.41
C ASN A 238 7.37 -13.53 3.01
N LEU A 239 7.65 -14.52 2.17
CA LEU A 239 7.06 -14.61 0.83
C LEU A 239 5.55 -14.88 0.91
N SER A 240 5.11 -15.76 1.81
CA SER A 240 3.69 -16.09 1.99
C SER A 240 2.82 -14.86 2.30
N ARG A 241 3.38 -13.88 2.99
CA ARG A 241 2.70 -12.60 3.28
C ARG A 241 2.30 -11.86 2.00
N TYR A 242 3.14 -11.89 0.96
CA TYR A 242 2.84 -11.24 -0.33
C TYR A 242 1.93 -12.08 -1.21
N VAL A 243 2.18 -13.40 -1.26
CA VAL A 243 1.46 -14.31 -2.16
C VAL A 243 0.08 -14.69 -1.60
N GLY A 244 -0.13 -14.60 -0.29
CA GLY A 244 -1.40 -14.95 0.36
C GLY A 244 -1.65 -16.46 0.45
N VAL A 245 -0.61 -17.30 0.32
CA VAL A 245 -0.65 -18.77 0.44
C VAL A 245 -0.03 -19.17 1.77
N ASP A 246 -0.57 -20.24 2.39
CA ASP A 246 0.01 -20.78 3.63
C ASP A 246 1.47 -21.16 3.44
N PRO A 247 2.40 -20.80 4.35
CA PRO A 247 3.82 -21.12 4.24
C PRO A 247 4.09 -22.61 4.00
N SER A 248 3.28 -23.51 4.60
CA SER A 248 3.45 -24.96 4.47
C SER A 248 3.14 -25.50 3.08
N GLN A 249 2.35 -24.76 2.28
CA GLN A 249 1.95 -25.15 0.94
C GLN A 249 2.81 -24.48 -0.14
N LEU A 250 3.73 -23.59 0.26
CA LEU A 250 4.54 -22.83 -0.65
C LEU A 250 5.71 -23.67 -1.19
N THR A 251 5.61 -24.08 -2.45
CA THR A 251 6.69 -24.73 -3.20
C THR A 251 7.13 -23.81 -4.33
N LEU A 252 8.44 -23.72 -4.59
CA LEU A 252 9.00 -22.85 -5.63
C LEU A 252 9.40 -23.65 -6.87
N SER A 253 9.27 -23.01 -8.04
CA SER A 253 9.88 -23.44 -9.29
C SER A 253 11.05 -22.50 -9.62
N ALA A 254 12.27 -22.90 -9.23
CA ALA A 254 13.44 -22.02 -9.26
C ALA A 254 14.50 -22.42 -10.31
N SER A 255 14.24 -23.42 -11.16
CA SER A 255 15.25 -24.03 -12.04
C SER A 255 16.02 -23.00 -12.89
N ARG A 256 15.38 -21.97 -13.38
CA ARG A 256 16.00 -20.92 -14.19
C ARG A 256 16.89 -20.00 -13.35
N LEU A 257 16.46 -19.63 -12.15
CA LEU A 257 17.17 -18.70 -11.27
C LEU A 257 18.43 -19.31 -10.61
N LEU A 258 18.57 -20.63 -10.67
CA LEU A 258 19.79 -21.32 -10.23
C LEU A 258 20.87 -21.33 -11.32
N GLN A 259 20.52 -20.93 -12.54
CA GLN A 259 21.46 -20.78 -13.65
C GLN A 259 21.91 -19.34 -13.80
N MET A 260 23.08 -19.15 -14.40
CA MET A 260 23.52 -17.80 -14.77
C MET A 260 22.58 -17.22 -15.83
N PRO A 261 22.18 -15.95 -15.72
CA PRO A 261 21.46 -15.28 -16.80
C PRO A 261 22.32 -15.29 -18.09
N ALA A 262 21.67 -15.19 -19.24
CA ALA A 262 22.39 -15.07 -20.51
C ALA A 262 23.25 -13.79 -20.50
N ASP A 263 24.39 -13.81 -21.21
CA ASP A 263 25.37 -12.71 -21.24
C ASP A 263 24.87 -11.40 -21.88
N SER A 264 23.58 -11.31 -22.21
CA SER A 264 22.98 -10.06 -22.65
C SER A 264 23.07 -9.04 -21.52
N GLU A 265 23.69 -7.91 -21.78
CA GLU A 265 23.76 -6.79 -20.84
C GLU A 265 22.37 -6.13 -20.71
N PRO A 266 21.55 -6.47 -19.73
CA PRO A 266 20.31 -5.74 -19.54
C PRO A 266 20.59 -4.46 -18.75
N VAL A 267 21.24 -3.49 -19.37
CA VAL A 267 21.27 -2.14 -18.81
C VAL A 267 19.98 -1.45 -19.23
N TRP A 268 18.93 -1.67 -18.46
CA TRP A 268 17.67 -0.94 -18.64
C TRP A 268 17.89 0.53 -18.29
N PRO A 269 17.63 1.45 -19.24
CA PRO A 269 17.89 2.88 -19.01
C PRO A 269 16.95 3.43 -17.94
N LEU A 270 17.46 4.36 -17.14
CA LEU A 270 16.63 5.11 -16.20
C LEU A 270 15.81 6.15 -16.98
N ASP A 271 14.49 5.99 -16.96
CA ASP A 271 13.53 6.97 -17.46
C ASP A 271 12.64 7.48 -16.32
N LEU A 272 12.89 8.72 -15.88
CA LEU A 272 12.13 9.35 -14.82
C LEU A 272 10.66 9.59 -15.19
N SER A 273 10.33 9.68 -16.48
CA SER A 273 8.96 9.95 -16.93
C SER A 273 8.01 8.78 -16.72
N VAL A 274 8.55 7.54 -16.67
CA VAL A 274 7.76 6.32 -16.43
C VAL A 274 7.99 5.75 -15.03
N ASN A 275 9.05 6.20 -14.33
CA ASN A 275 9.37 5.69 -12.99
C ASN A 275 8.26 6.03 -11.98
N PRO A 276 7.64 5.04 -11.31
CA PRO A 276 6.50 5.28 -10.42
C PRO A 276 6.80 6.21 -9.24
N VAL A 277 8.04 6.19 -8.73
CA VAL A 277 8.46 7.05 -7.61
C VAL A 277 8.57 8.51 -8.06
N ALA A 278 9.15 8.76 -9.24
CA ALA A 278 9.24 10.10 -9.81
C ALA A 278 7.85 10.65 -10.18
N ARG A 279 6.97 9.81 -10.75
CA ARG A 279 5.60 10.20 -11.12
C ARG A 279 4.72 10.53 -9.92
N GLU A 280 4.84 9.80 -8.82
CA GLU A 280 4.11 10.13 -7.58
C GLU A 280 4.49 11.53 -7.10
N GLN A 281 5.79 11.85 -7.06
CA GLN A 281 6.25 13.17 -6.64
C GLN A 281 5.90 14.28 -7.63
N ASP A 282 5.94 14.02 -8.94
CA ASP A 282 5.47 14.98 -9.95
C ASP A 282 3.99 15.31 -9.78
N SER A 283 3.17 14.29 -9.49
CA SER A 283 1.75 14.48 -9.16
C SER A 283 1.53 15.30 -7.89
N ALA A 284 2.41 15.20 -6.89
CA ALA A 284 2.38 16.03 -5.68
C ALA A 284 2.71 17.51 -6.01
N VAL A 285 3.65 17.75 -6.92
CA VAL A 285 3.95 19.10 -7.44
C VAL A 285 2.72 19.68 -8.15
N GLU A 286 2.08 18.93 -9.05
CA GLU A 286 0.89 19.39 -9.78
C GLU A 286 -0.32 19.62 -8.86
N GLN A 287 -0.52 18.81 -7.83
CA GLN A 287 -1.51 19.04 -6.79
C GLN A 287 -1.26 20.38 -6.05
N SER A 288 -0.02 20.63 -5.63
CA SER A 288 0.36 21.88 -4.97
C SER A 288 0.17 23.11 -5.88
N LYS A 289 0.47 22.99 -7.18
CA LYS A 289 0.20 24.04 -8.19
C LYS A 289 -1.30 24.26 -8.39
N ALA A 290 -2.12 23.20 -8.37
CA ALA A 290 -3.58 23.32 -8.46
C ALA A 290 -4.17 24.05 -7.25
N GLN A 291 -3.67 23.79 -6.04
CA GLN A 291 -4.04 24.51 -4.83
C GLN A 291 -3.63 25.99 -4.89
N LEU A 292 -2.46 26.30 -5.46
CA LEU A 292 -2.04 27.69 -5.66
C LEU A 292 -2.99 28.41 -6.63
N ARG A 293 -3.35 27.76 -7.75
CA ARG A 293 -4.34 28.34 -8.72
C ARG A 293 -5.71 28.57 -8.06
N LEU A 294 -6.13 27.72 -7.12
CA LEU A 294 -7.36 27.95 -6.36
C LEU A 294 -7.28 29.22 -5.49
N LEU A 295 -6.16 29.43 -4.81
CA LEU A 295 -5.94 30.64 -3.99
C LEU A 295 -5.89 31.90 -4.86
N ASP A 296 -5.32 31.84 -6.07
CA ASP A 296 -5.32 32.94 -7.02
C ASP A 296 -6.76 33.40 -7.39
N LYS A 297 -7.74 32.48 -7.36
CA LYS A 297 -9.14 32.79 -7.63
C LYS A 297 -9.88 33.38 -6.43
N SER A 298 -9.31 33.33 -5.22
CA SER A 298 -9.92 33.88 -4.02
C SER A 298 -9.88 35.41 -3.94
N TYR A 299 -9.14 36.08 -4.83
CA TYR A 299 -9.12 37.55 -4.92
C TYR A 299 -10.35 38.16 -5.58
N PHE A 300 -11.15 37.38 -6.30
CA PHE A 300 -12.28 37.87 -7.05
C PHE A 300 -13.53 38.03 -6.18
N PRO A 301 -14.44 39.00 -6.52
CA PRO A 301 -15.69 39.15 -5.81
C PRO A 301 -16.61 37.93 -6.00
N ARG A 302 -17.48 37.74 -5.02
CA ARG A 302 -18.47 36.65 -5.01
C ARG A 302 -19.86 37.23 -5.21
N PHE A 303 -20.63 36.61 -6.09
CA PHE A 303 -22.01 36.96 -6.41
C PHE A 303 -22.95 35.93 -5.80
N LEU A 304 -23.69 36.34 -4.78
CA LEU A 304 -24.62 35.50 -4.04
C LEU A 304 -26.07 35.90 -4.40
N VAL A 305 -26.84 34.98 -4.90
CA VAL A 305 -28.29 35.08 -5.00
C VAL A 305 -28.88 34.38 -3.79
N GLN A 306 -29.70 35.11 -3.03
CA GLN A 306 -30.38 34.59 -1.85
C GLN A 306 -31.87 34.75 -1.98
N GLY A 307 -32.59 33.70 -1.66
CA GLY A 307 -34.06 33.72 -1.63
C GLY A 307 -34.57 33.06 -0.34
N SER A 308 -35.64 33.57 0.22
CA SER A 308 -36.31 32.93 1.34
C SER A 308 -37.82 32.97 1.21
N LEU A 309 -38.46 31.91 1.62
CA LEU A 309 -39.89 31.81 1.79
C LEU A 309 -40.13 31.30 3.21
N TYR A 310 -40.83 32.10 4.01
CA TYR A 310 -41.00 31.76 5.42
C TYR A 310 -42.32 32.30 5.99
N ALA A 311 -42.82 31.64 7.03
CA ALA A 311 -43.96 32.11 7.83
C ALA A 311 -43.48 32.45 9.25
N ARG A 312 -44.03 33.47 9.83
CA ARG A 312 -43.73 33.96 11.20
C ARG A 312 -44.96 33.99 12.06
N GLY A 313 -44.73 33.79 13.37
CA GLY A 313 -45.71 34.06 14.43
C GLY A 313 -45.07 34.96 15.48
N THR A 314 -45.88 35.82 16.05
CA THR A 314 -45.46 36.70 17.18
C THR A 314 -46.62 36.84 18.17
N GLY A 315 -46.28 36.76 19.47
CA GLY A 315 -47.17 37.10 20.56
C GLY A 315 -46.99 38.55 21.06
N ALA A 316 -46.23 39.38 20.31
CA ALA A 316 -46.05 40.77 20.60
C ALA A 316 -46.82 41.65 19.61
N GLU A 317 -47.68 42.53 20.10
CA GLU A 317 -48.46 43.48 19.29
C GLU A 317 -47.70 44.81 19.04
N LEU A 318 -48.06 45.50 17.94
CA LEU A 318 -47.44 46.75 17.54
C LEU A 318 -47.66 47.87 18.60
N LYS A 319 -48.80 47.87 19.31
CA LYS A 319 -49.14 48.88 20.29
C LYS A 319 -48.47 48.71 21.66
N GLY A 320 -47.72 47.65 21.88
CA GLY A 320 -47.00 47.45 23.14
C GLY A 320 -47.50 46.29 23.98
N ASP A 321 -48.63 45.76 23.62
CA ASP A 321 -49.24 44.64 24.32
C ASP A 321 -48.56 43.33 24.02
N ILE A 322 -48.57 42.42 24.99
CA ILE A 322 -48.02 41.08 24.89
C ILE A 322 -49.19 40.11 25.06
N GLU A 323 -49.48 39.34 24.02
CA GLU A 323 -50.42 38.24 24.10
C GLU A 323 -49.85 37.12 24.96
N GLY A 324 -50.58 36.68 25.96
CA GLY A 324 -50.20 35.63 26.89
C GLY A 324 -50.34 34.23 26.31
N GLY A 325 -49.91 33.23 27.09
CA GLY A 325 -50.05 31.84 26.74
C GLY A 325 -49.06 31.38 25.64
N LEU A 326 -49.55 30.67 24.65
CA LEU A 326 -48.82 30.13 23.52
C LEU A 326 -48.94 30.96 22.24
N ASN A 327 -49.53 32.15 22.34
CA ASN A 327 -49.67 33.04 21.20
C ASN A 327 -48.28 33.42 20.64
N GLY A 328 -48.15 33.33 19.32
CA GLY A 328 -46.87 33.53 18.61
C GLY A 328 -46.12 32.24 18.29
N LEU A 329 -46.50 31.07 18.81
CA LEU A 329 -45.90 29.80 18.43
C LEU A 329 -46.40 29.28 17.09
N ALA A 330 -47.61 29.69 16.65
CA ALA A 330 -48.08 29.34 15.30
C ALA A 330 -47.57 30.38 14.30
N PRO A 331 -46.83 29.97 13.25
CA PRO A 331 -46.38 30.89 12.20
C PRO A 331 -47.50 31.17 11.22
N THR A 332 -48.23 32.29 11.42
CA THR A 332 -49.43 32.67 10.68
C THR A 332 -49.19 33.64 9.53
N THR A 333 -48.09 34.41 9.58
CA THR A 333 -47.79 35.45 8.61
C THR A 333 -46.73 35.03 7.63
N GLN A 334 -47.11 34.94 6.36
CA GLN A 334 -46.22 34.50 5.25
C GLN A 334 -45.39 35.69 4.74
N ASN A 335 -44.10 35.42 4.42
CA ASN A 335 -43.18 36.41 3.90
C ASN A 335 -42.25 35.76 2.84
N TYR A 336 -41.74 36.58 1.95
CA TYR A 336 -40.68 36.21 1.05
C TYR A 336 -39.61 37.29 0.97
N ALA A 337 -38.39 36.90 0.65
CA ALA A 337 -37.31 37.84 0.33
C ALA A 337 -36.45 37.25 -0.81
N LEU A 338 -36.04 38.11 -1.73
CA LEU A 338 -35.13 37.79 -2.79
C LEU A 338 -34.09 38.90 -2.89
N GLY A 339 -32.82 38.57 -2.95
CA GLY A 339 -31.76 39.54 -3.03
C GLY A 339 -30.52 39.01 -3.74
N ILE A 340 -29.71 39.92 -4.25
CA ILE A 340 -28.38 39.68 -4.81
C ILE A 340 -27.38 40.42 -3.97
N THR A 341 -26.37 39.74 -3.47
CA THR A 341 -25.28 40.29 -2.68
C THR A 341 -23.98 40.11 -3.42
N VAL A 342 -23.22 41.20 -3.55
CA VAL A 342 -21.85 41.13 -4.12
C VAL A 342 -20.89 41.43 -2.97
N THR A 343 -20.02 40.45 -2.67
CA THR A 343 -19.03 40.58 -1.58
C THR A 343 -17.64 40.75 -2.17
N PHE A 344 -16.99 41.84 -1.81
CA PHE A 344 -15.58 42.11 -2.14
C PHE A 344 -14.71 41.83 -0.92
N PRO A 345 -13.68 40.97 -1.01
CA PRO A 345 -12.82 40.66 0.14
C PRO A 345 -11.74 41.74 0.36
N VAL A 346 -12.15 43.00 0.55
CA VAL A 346 -11.22 44.16 0.57
C VAL A 346 -10.16 44.06 1.67
N MET A 347 -10.54 43.64 2.88
CA MET A 347 -9.60 43.49 3.98
C MET A 347 -8.90 42.14 4.01
N ASP A 348 -9.35 41.17 3.19
CA ASP A 348 -8.77 39.81 3.11
C ASP A 348 -7.55 39.71 2.19
N PHE A 349 -7.22 40.79 1.45
CA PHE A 349 -6.08 40.77 0.54
C PHE A 349 -4.77 40.36 1.22
N ALA A 350 -4.55 40.85 2.45
CA ALA A 350 -3.34 40.49 3.20
C ALA A 350 -3.32 39.03 3.60
N SER A 351 -4.47 38.46 4.04
CA SER A 351 -4.59 37.07 4.42
C SER A 351 -4.47 36.14 3.20
N ILE A 352 -5.10 36.50 2.09
CA ILE A 352 -5.00 35.74 0.83
C ILE A 352 -3.57 35.77 0.31
N ARG A 353 -2.91 36.94 0.35
CA ARG A 353 -1.50 37.08 -0.05
C ARG A 353 -0.60 36.18 0.78
N ALA A 354 -0.74 36.19 2.12
CA ALA A 354 0.06 35.35 3.00
C ALA A 354 -0.17 33.85 2.73
N ARG A 355 -1.43 33.43 2.52
CA ARG A 355 -1.76 32.04 2.13
C ARG A 355 -1.14 31.65 0.78
N ARG A 356 -1.19 32.55 -0.19
CA ARG A 356 -0.59 32.37 -1.52
C ARG A 356 0.93 32.25 -1.44
N GLU A 357 1.59 33.11 -0.68
CA GLU A 357 3.04 33.04 -0.43
C GLU A 357 3.42 31.71 0.23
N GLY A 358 2.68 31.26 1.26
CA GLY A 358 2.89 29.97 1.88
C GLY A 358 2.68 28.81 0.92
N GLN A 359 1.63 28.85 0.08
CA GLN A 359 1.39 27.79 -0.90
C GLN A 359 2.44 27.81 -2.03
N SER A 360 2.89 28.99 -2.45
CA SER A 360 3.99 29.12 -3.41
C SER A 360 5.30 28.53 -2.86
N ALA A 361 5.59 28.72 -1.58
CA ALA A 361 6.71 28.06 -0.92
C ALA A 361 6.57 26.52 -0.90
N ARG A 362 5.34 26.01 -0.69
CA ARG A 362 5.07 24.56 -0.80
C ARG A 362 5.31 24.03 -2.21
N VAL A 363 4.87 24.74 -3.23
CA VAL A 363 5.16 24.35 -4.63
C VAL A 363 6.68 24.24 -4.86
N ARG A 364 7.46 25.22 -4.39
CA ARG A 364 8.94 25.16 -4.50
C ARG A 364 9.52 23.98 -3.71
N ALA A 365 8.99 23.70 -2.52
CA ALA A 365 9.42 22.57 -1.70
C ALA A 365 9.14 21.22 -2.39
N GLU A 366 7.94 21.03 -2.97
CA GLU A 366 7.62 19.81 -3.71
C GLU A 366 8.46 19.67 -4.99
N SER A 367 8.74 20.79 -5.68
CA SER A 367 9.66 20.77 -6.85
C SER A 367 11.08 20.38 -6.44
N ALA A 368 11.59 20.91 -5.33
CA ALA A 368 12.91 20.54 -4.82
C ALA A 368 12.97 19.06 -4.38
N ARG A 369 11.88 18.51 -3.82
CA ARG A 369 11.78 17.07 -3.53
C ARG A 369 11.81 16.23 -4.82
N TYR A 370 11.16 16.68 -5.88
CA TYR A 370 11.27 15.99 -7.18
C TYR A 370 12.71 15.96 -7.69
N GLU A 371 13.44 17.07 -7.62
CA GLU A 371 14.86 17.15 -7.99
C GLU A 371 15.72 16.24 -7.12
N GLN A 372 15.45 16.18 -5.81
CA GLN A 372 16.11 15.26 -4.89
C GLN A 372 15.86 13.81 -5.30
N ILE A 373 14.60 13.40 -5.50
CA ILE A 373 14.23 12.04 -5.92
C ILE A 373 14.89 11.69 -7.25
N ALA A 374 14.91 12.61 -8.20
CA ALA A 374 15.57 12.40 -9.48
C ALA A 374 17.08 12.18 -9.34
N THR A 375 17.72 12.88 -8.42
CA THR A 375 19.14 12.71 -8.11
C THR A 375 19.40 11.37 -7.40
N ASP A 376 18.56 11.03 -6.42
CA ASP A 376 18.67 9.76 -5.68
C ASP A 376 18.43 8.55 -6.60
N LEU A 377 17.47 8.60 -7.49
CA LEU A 377 17.21 7.53 -8.46
C LEU A 377 18.37 7.35 -9.44
N LYS A 378 19.02 8.44 -9.89
CA LYS A 378 20.23 8.36 -10.72
C LYS A 378 21.37 7.68 -9.95
N ALA A 379 21.60 8.09 -8.71
CA ALA A 379 22.64 7.49 -7.87
C ALA A 379 22.37 5.99 -7.59
N GLN A 380 21.11 5.64 -7.27
CA GLN A 380 20.67 4.26 -7.07
C GLN A 380 20.86 3.41 -8.33
N TRP A 381 20.52 3.96 -9.50
CA TRP A 381 20.71 3.25 -10.75
C TRP A 381 22.19 2.97 -11.06
N HIS A 382 23.07 3.97 -10.91
CA HIS A 382 24.51 3.77 -11.09
C HIS A 382 25.07 2.76 -10.09
N SER A 383 24.64 2.81 -8.83
CA SER A 383 25.05 1.85 -7.81
C SER A 383 24.56 0.44 -8.13
N ALA A 384 23.31 0.30 -8.61
CA ALA A 384 22.77 -1.00 -8.99
C ALA A 384 23.51 -1.61 -10.19
N VAL A 385 23.86 -0.80 -11.21
CA VAL A 385 24.67 -1.24 -12.35
C VAL A 385 26.05 -1.70 -11.91
N ALA A 386 26.73 -0.95 -11.03
CA ALA A 386 28.02 -1.34 -10.48
C ALA A 386 27.92 -2.63 -9.64
N THR A 387 26.85 -2.78 -8.86
CA THR A 387 26.58 -4.00 -8.09
C THR A 387 26.36 -5.21 -9.01
N LEU A 388 25.65 -5.02 -10.13
CA LEU A 388 25.45 -6.09 -11.12
C LEU A 388 26.77 -6.52 -11.74
N GLN A 389 27.63 -5.59 -12.11
CA GLN A 389 28.95 -5.93 -12.64
C GLN A 389 29.79 -6.68 -11.61
N GLY A 390 29.84 -6.19 -10.37
CA GLY A 390 30.57 -6.89 -9.29
C GLY A 390 30.03 -8.29 -9.00
N ALA A 391 28.70 -8.47 -9.04
CA ALA A 391 28.09 -9.79 -8.87
C ALA A 391 28.47 -10.77 -9.99
N LYS A 392 28.54 -10.30 -11.25
CA LYS A 392 29.01 -11.10 -12.40
C LYS A 392 30.48 -11.52 -12.22
N ASP A 393 31.35 -10.59 -11.85
CA ASP A 393 32.78 -10.84 -11.64
C ASP A 393 33.02 -11.83 -10.49
N ILE A 394 32.28 -11.70 -9.39
CA ILE A 394 32.33 -12.64 -8.26
C ILE A 394 31.88 -14.03 -8.70
N ALA A 395 30.73 -14.14 -9.38
CA ALA A 395 30.21 -15.43 -9.82
C ALA A 395 31.14 -16.12 -10.82
N ALA A 396 31.82 -15.39 -11.69
CA ALA A 396 32.82 -15.92 -12.59
C ALA A 396 34.05 -16.51 -11.86
N ASN A 397 34.38 -16.00 -10.67
CA ASN A 397 35.49 -16.50 -9.85
C ASN A 397 35.16 -17.72 -8.96
N MET A 398 33.85 -17.93 -8.64
CA MET A 398 33.43 -18.98 -7.70
C MET A 398 33.82 -20.40 -8.13
N PRO A 399 33.72 -20.82 -9.41
CA PRO A 399 34.13 -22.17 -9.83
C PRO A 399 35.59 -22.49 -9.51
N VAL A 400 36.49 -21.49 -9.54
CA VAL A 400 37.90 -21.67 -9.17
C VAL A 400 38.01 -21.96 -7.68
N LEU A 401 37.31 -21.21 -6.84
CA LEU A 401 37.29 -21.38 -5.39
C LEU A 401 36.77 -22.78 -5.01
N VAL A 402 35.61 -23.19 -5.55
CA VAL A 402 35.01 -24.50 -5.26
C VAL A 402 35.94 -25.64 -5.68
N LYS A 403 36.54 -25.54 -6.88
CA LYS A 403 37.49 -26.55 -7.36
C LYS A 403 38.72 -26.68 -6.47
N ALA A 404 39.29 -25.54 -6.06
CA ALA A 404 40.46 -25.52 -5.18
C ALA A 404 40.12 -26.03 -3.78
N ALA A 405 38.98 -25.64 -3.21
CA ALA A 405 38.55 -26.10 -1.89
C ALA A 405 38.27 -27.62 -1.87
N ARG A 406 37.69 -28.16 -2.94
CA ARG A 406 37.45 -29.61 -3.10
C ARG A 406 38.76 -30.37 -3.15
N ALA A 407 39.72 -29.92 -3.96
CA ALA A 407 41.05 -30.51 -4.05
C ALA A 407 41.79 -30.45 -2.71
N ALA A 408 41.63 -29.35 -1.94
CA ALA A 408 42.25 -29.22 -0.61
C ALA A 408 41.66 -30.26 0.37
N LEU A 409 40.35 -30.48 0.36
CA LEU A 409 39.69 -31.49 1.21
C LEU A 409 40.16 -32.91 0.85
N ASP A 410 40.22 -33.24 -0.45
CA ASP A 410 40.68 -34.56 -0.92
C ASP A 410 42.12 -34.83 -0.48
N GLN A 411 43.00 -33.84 -0.65
CA GLN A 411 44.42 -33.96 -0.24
C GLN A 411 44.58 -34.05 1.29
N ALA A 412 43.83 -33.24 2.06
CA ALA A 412 43.88 -33.28 3.53
C ALA A 412 43.40 -34.63 4.05
N THR A 413 42.34 -35.18 3.48
CA THR A 413 41.76 -36.49 3.82
C THR A 413 42.73 -37.62 3.50
N ALA A 414 43.34 -37.63 2.29
CA ALA A 414 44.33 -38.63 1.89
C ALA A 414 45.56 -38.61 2.81
N ARG A 415 46.08 -37.42 3.13
CA ARG A 415 47.21 -37.26 4.07
C ARG A 415 46.88 -37.73 5.49
N TYR A 416 45.66 -37.45 5.97
CA TYR A 416 45.19 -37.92 7.26
C TYR A 416 45.14 -39.45 7.30
N GLN A 417 44.51 -40.08 6.28
CA GLN A 417 44.38 -41.56 6.16
C GLN A 417 45.77 -42.25 6.11
N SER A 418 46.74 -41.67 5.41
CA SER A 418 48.10 -42.22 5.34
C SER A 418 49.01 -41.92 6.55
N GLY A 419 48.49 -41.26 7.58
CA GLY A 419 49.27 -40.93 8.78
C GLY A 419 50.14 -39.70 8.68
N LEU A 420 50.13 -38.97 7.56
CA LEU A 420 50.97 -37.81 7.28
C LEU A 420 50.29 -36.45 7.59
N GLY A 421 49.03 -36.46 8.06
CA GLY A 421 48.24 -35.26 8.39
C GLY A 421 47.58 -35.36 9.75
N ASN A 422 47.05 -34.22 10.23
CA ASN A 422 46.20 -34.12 11.42
C ASN A 422 44.75 -33.89 11.07
N ILE A 423 43.84 -34.13 12.00
CA ILE A 423 42.41 -33.96 11.87
C ILE A 423 42.02 -32.50 11.67
N ASP A 424 42.74 -31.54 12.22
CA ASP A 424 42.46 -30.14 12.10
C ASP A 424 42.55 -29.66 10.64
N ALA A 425 43.50 -30.17 9.85
CA ALA A 425 43.60 -29.88 8.43
C ALA A 425 42.43 -30.39 7.63
N VAL A 426 41.88 -31.56 7.97
CA VAL A 426 40.65 -32.11 7.34
C VAL A 426 39.44 -31.27 7.69
N ALA A 427 39.28 -30.92 8.96
CA ALA A 427 38.15 -30.09 9.42
C ALA A 427 38.18 -28.69 8.78
N GLU A 428 39.32 -28.08 8.67
CA GLU A 428 39.52 -26.78 8.02
C GLU A 428 39.18 -26.82 6.51
N ALA A 429 39.73 -27.83 5.81
CA ALA A 429 39.44 -28.01 4.39
C ALA A 429 37.96 -28.32 4.12
N GLN A 430 37.29 -29.05 5.03
CA GLN A 430 35.87 -29.31 4.93
C GLN A 430 35.02 -28.03 5.12
N ARG A 431 35.37 -27.18 6.10
CA ARG A 431 34.71 -25.88 6.30
C ARG A 431 34.89 -24.97 5.10
N LEU A 432 36.11 -24.92 4.53
CA LEU A 432 36.42 -24.18 3.32
C LEU A 432 35.57 -24.62 2.14
N LEU A 433 35.41 -25.95 1.91
CA LEU A 433 34.57 -26.45 0.83
C LEU A 433 33.11 -26.12 1.04
N THR A 434 32.57 -26.35 2.24
CA THR A 434 31.16 -26.07 2.54
C THR A 434 30.88 -24.56 2.36
N GLN A 435 31.76 -23.68 2.82
CA GLN A 435 31.62 -22.24 2.61
C GLN A 435 31.67 -21.87 1.12
N ALA A 436 32.66 -22.45 0.38
CA ALA A 436 32.79 -22.20 -1.06
C ALA A 436 31.56 -22.64 -1.87
N GLU A 437 30.90 -23.76 -1.51
CA GLU A 437 29.67 -24.22 -2.15
C GLU A 437 28.49 -23.30 -1.84
N ILE A 438 28.39 -22.80 -0.60
CA ILE A 438 27.38 -21.78 -0.23
C ILE A 438 27.63 -20.48 -1.03
N ASP A 439 28.85 -20.01 -1.05
CA ASP A 439 29.23 -18.76 -1.72
C ASP A 439 28.99 -18.84 -3.24
N ASP A 440 29.24 -19.99 -3.88
CA ASP A 440 28.96 -20.20 -5.30
C ASP A 440 27.44 -20.14 -5.61
N ALA A 441 26.60 -20.79 -4.80
CA ALA A 441 25.18 -20.76 -4.96
C ALA A 441 24.60 -19.33 -4.75
N LEU A 442 25.09 -18.63 -3.72
CA LEU A 442 24.68 -17.26 -3.44
C LEU A 442 25.21 -16.28 -4.48
N ALA A 443 26.40 -16.47 -5.04
CA ALA A 443 26.95 -15.62 -6.09
C ALA A 443 26.09 -15.64 -7.35
N ARG A 444 25.60 -16.79 -7.77
CA ARG A 444 24.66 -16.90 -8.90
C ARG A 444 23.34 -16.15 -8.64
N LEU A 445 22.76 -16.33 -7.47
CA LEU A 445 21.55 -15.63 -7.07
C LEU A 445 21.77 -14.12 -6.87
N SER A 446 22.99 -13.69 -6.50
CA SER A 446 23.33 -12.27 -6.36
C SER A 446 23.25 -11.52 -7.68
N ILE A 447 23.52 -12.18 -8.82
CA ILE A 447 23.32 -11.59 -10.14
C ILE A 447 21.85 -11.25 -10.36
N TRP A 448 20.96 -12.22 -10.11
CA TRP A 448 19.51 -11.99 -10.25
C TRP A 448 18.99 -10.89 -9.31
N ARG A 449 19.50 -10.85 -8.08
CA ARG A 449 19.16 -9.78 -7.14
C ARG A 449 19.69 -8.42 -7.59
N ALA A 450 20.89 -8.37 -8.14
CA ALA A 450 21.45 -7.14 -8.69
C ALA A 450 20.67 -6.66 -9.94
N MET A 451 20.22 -7.58 -10.79
CA MET A 451 19.32 -7.29 -11.92
C MET A 451 17.98 -6.72 -11.43
N LEU A 452 17.39 -7.32 -10.38
CA LEU A 452 16.21 -6.75 -9.73
C LEU A 452 16.48 -5.34 -9.22
N GLY A 453 17.66 -5.07 -8.65
CA GLY A 453 18.09 -3.75 -8.21
C GLY A 453 18.16 -2.72 -9.35
N VAL A 454 18.66 -3.12 -10.53
CA VAL A 454 18.67 -2.27 -11.74
C VAL A 454 17.24 -2.00 -12.22
N ALA A 455 16.40 -3.04 -12.32
CA ALA A 455 14.99 -2.90 -12.69
C ALA A 455 14.24 -1.99 -11.73
N ARG A 456 14.49 -2.15 -10.42
CA ARG A 456 13.91 -1.32 -9.36
C ARG A 456 14.28 0.15 -9.51
N SER A 457 15.53 0.48 -9.81
CA SER A 457 15.94 1.87 -10.00
C SER A 457 15.44 2.45 -11.31
N ALA A 458 15.35 1.62 -12.38
CA ALA A 458 14.78 2.01 -13.66
C ALA A 458 13.27 2.28 -13.60
N GLY A 459 12.53 1.63 -12.69
CA GLY A 459 11.09 1.82 -12.51
C GLY A 459 10.23 0.88 -13.33
N ASP A 460 10.81 -0.15 -13.98
CA ASP A 460 10.08 -1.18 -14.74
C ASP A 460 10.63 -2.58 -14.41
N LEU A 461 9.76 -3.45 -13.88
CA LEU A 461 10.12 -4.83 -13.55
C LEU A 461 9.89 -5.82 -14.71
N ARG A 462 9.13 -5.45 -15.72
CA ARG A 462 8.75 -6.36 -16.82
C ARG A 462 9.95 -6.98 -17.54
N PRO A 463 11.01 -6.22 -17.90
CA PRO A 463 12.17 -6.80 -18.54
C PRO A 463 12.90 -7.83 -17.66
N PHE A 464 12.98 -7.56 -16.34
CA PHE A 464 13.55 -8.48 -15.37
C PHE A 464 12.72 -9.77 -15.25
N LEU A 465 11.40 -9.65 -15.14
CA LEU A 465 10.51 -10.81 -15.04
C LEU A 465 10.56 -11.67 -16.31
N THR A 466 10.64 -11.06 -17.48
CA THR A 466 10.80 -11.76 -18.76
C THR A 466 12.10 -12.55 -18.81
N GLU A 467 13.22 -11.97 -18.38
CA GLU A 467 14.52 -12.66 -18.32
C GLU A 467 14.54 -13.79 -17.29
N ALA A 468 13.84 -13.62 -16.18
CA ALA A 468 13.73 -14.63 -15.12
C ALA A 468 12.80 -15.81 -15.51
N SER A 469 11.91 -15.65 -16.51
CA SER A 469 10.97 -16.68 -16.98
C SER A 469 11.48 -17.47 -18.19
N ASN A 470 12.40 -16.90 -18.99
CA ASN A 470 13.04 -17.55 -20.15
C ASN A 470 14.20 -18.44 -19.73
#